data_6853d758875352bc71bf49a0a6a8c19f
#
_entry.id   6853d758875352bc71bf49a0a6a8c19f
#
_cell.length_a   1.000
_cell.length_b   1.000
_cell.length_c   1.000
_cell.angle_alpha   90.00
_cell.angle_beta   90.00
_cell.angle_gamma   90.00
#
_symmetry.space_group_name_H-M   'P 1'
#
loop_
_entity.id
_entity.type
_entity.pdbx_description
1 polymer ?
#
loop_
_entity_poly.entity_id
_entity_poly.type
_entity_poly.pdbx_seq_one_letter_code
_entity_poly.pdbx_strand_id
1 'polypeptide(L)'
;MRKLLTLLLTAFATSINAQTEDVTVKTGTFGNDWESLSAWECPEWFKDAKFGIWAHWGPQCQAEDGDWYARFMYYEGSGQYNYHVSHYGNPKDFGLKDLCNAWKADQWNPQELVSLYKSVGARYFMALGNHHDNFDLWNSPYQEWNSVNIGPKKDLVKGWSEACKAEGLPLGVSIHASHAWTWLEPSQKYDGNLTKADGAGKWWEGLDPQELYAQNHTHSSGWESSGTIHSQWDWGNGASQPSQAYKQKFQNRVLELINDYDPDMIYFDDTAMPFYGCDDQIGKNILQHYYNHSAAGHDGKQQVVVTGKQLTKEQKGYMMWDVERGIPDRPQEAYWQTCTCIGDWHYNQGVYDGNRYKSGATVIRMLIDVVSKNGNLLLSIPVKGNGTIDDKERKVLADIKAWMDINSESIYGTRMWKTFGEGPLAEAANPMNAQGFNEGQAYSAQDVRYVQAPNDQPVVYATIMAWPAAGDFTFKAFSIAEPSYSGEVEKVTLLGGGDVEFTHGINGLTIKVPNTKPNDIAPVFRITFKADNPSAYELLQDLIQAVDAASEEEALLPVRH
;
A
#
# COMPACT_ATOMS: atom_id res chain seq x y z
N MET A 1 -67.60 -10.58 -50.68
CA MET A 1 -66.41 -9.76 -50.79
C MET A 1 -66.13 -9.12 -49.41
N ARG A 2 -65.26 -9.73 -48.58
CA ARG A 2 -64.85 -9.21 -47.33
C ARG A 2 -63.42 -8.66 -47.49
N LYS A 3 -63.20 -7.35 -47.31
CA LYS A 3 -61.89 -6.71 -47.32
C LYS A 3 -61.29 -6.92 -45.96
N LEU A 4 -60.17 -7.63 -45.86
CA LEU A 4 -59.33 -7.72 -44.71
C LEU A 4 -58.44 -6.43 -44.65
N LEU A 5 -58.58 -5.65 -43.63
CA LEU A 5 -57.73 -4.51 -43.35
C LEU A 5 -56.61 -5.00 -42.38
N THR A 6 -55.40 -5.14 -42.92
CA THR A 6 -54.21 -5.47 -42.11
C THR A 6 -53.65 -4.16 -41.49
N LEU A 7 -53.77 -3.99 -40.18
CA LEU A 7 -53.14 -2.92 -39.43
C LEU A 7 -51.70 -3.36 -39.15
N LEU A 8 -50.72 -2.71 -39.76
CA LEU A 8 -49.31 -2.77 -39.31
C LEU A 8 -49.15 -1.87 -38.08
N LEU A 9 -49.00 -2.47 -36.89
CA LEU A 9 -48.46 -1.80 -35.72
C LEU A 9 -46.94 -1.77 -35.85
N THR A 10 -46.37 -0.64 -36.20
CA THR A 10 -44.95 -0.32 -36.00
C THR A 10 -44.74 0.03 -34.56
N ALA A 11 -44.23 -0.91 -33.78
CA ALA A 11 -43.75 -0.63 -32.42
C ALA A 11 -42.42 0.14 -32.53
N PHE A 12 -42.47 1.45 -32.29
CA PHE A 12 -41.27 2.23 -31.96
C PHE A 12 -40.85 1.82 -30.55
N ALA A 13 -39.85 0.97 -30.46
CA ALA A 13 -39.11 0.77 -29.22
C ALA A 13 -38.26 2.04 -28.97
N THR A 14 -38.82 3.00 -28.25
CA THR A 14 -37.98 4.05 -27.61
C THR A 14 -37.21 3.34 -26.52
N SER A 15 -35.94 3.04 -26.78
CA SER A 15 -34.96 2.75 -25.71
C SER A 15 -34.84 4.02 -24.86
N ILE A 16 -35.59 4.06 -23.78
CA ILE A 16 -35.33 4.99 -22.69
C ILE A 16 -34.00 4.51 -22.11
N ASN A 17 -32.89 5.19 -22.42
CA ASN A 17 -31.69 5.08 -21.62
C ASN A 17 -32.09 5.62 -20.23
N ALA A 18 -32.40 4.73 -19.32
CA ALA A 18 -32.50 5.11 -17.92
C ALA A 18 -31.13 5.61 -17.52
N GLN A 19 -31.01 6.91 -17.30
CA GLN A 19 -29.81 7.51 -16.73
C GLN A 19 -29.61 6.85 -15.36
N THR A 20 -28.46 6.23 -15.12
CA THR A 20 -28.14 5.64 -13.82
C THR A 20 -28.20 6.75 -12.78
N GLU A 21 -29.03 6.59 -11.73
CA GLU A 21 -29.17 7.58 -10.68
C GLU A 21 -27.88 7.72 -9.88
N ASP A 22 -27.61 8.93 -9.35
CA ASP A 22 -26.46 9.17 -8.49
C ASP A 22 -26.56 8.34 -7.21
N VAL A 23 -25.43 7.79 -6.76
CA VAL A 23 -25.37 7.07 -5.49
C VAL A 23 -25.54 8.06 -4.33
N THR A 24 -26.50 7.78 -3.47
CA THR A 24 -26.73 8.60 -2.28
C THR A 24 -25.59 8.44 -1.27
N VAL A 25 -24.97 9.54 -0.88
CA VAL A 25 -23.95 9.55 0.17
C VAL A 25 -24.56 9.11 1.50
N LYS A 26 -23.99 8.08 2.12
CA LYS A 26 -24.46 7.58 3.42
C LYS A 26 -24.14 8.58 4.53
N THR A 27 -25.15 8.95 5.28
CA THR A 27 -25.04 9.86 6.44
C THR A 27 -25.02 9.07 7.75
N GLY A 28 -24.47 9.68 8.81
CA GLY A 28 -24.38 9.06 10.13
C GLY A 28 -23.51 9.90 11.07
N THR A 29 -22.65 9.27 11.83
CA THR A 29 -21.73 9.92 12.78
C THR A 29 -20.74 10.86 12.08
N PHE A 30 -20.29 10.49 10.87
CA PHE A 30 -19.33 11.28 10.09
C PHE A 30 -20.08 12.20 9.12
N GLY A 31 -19.82 13.52 9.22
CA GLY A 31 -20.25 14.54 8.25
C GLY A 31 -19.25 14.67 7.09
N ASN A 32 -19.53 15.60 6.17
CA ASN A 32 -18.68 15.90 5.02
C ASN A 32 -17.81 17.16 5.23
N ASP A 33 -17.37 17.38 6.44
CA ASP A 33 -16.45 18.44 6.84
C ASP A 33 -15.27 17.86 7.65
N TRP A 34 -14.16 18.58 7.68
CA TRP A 34 -12.93 18.10 8.33
C TRP A 34 -13.08 17.91 9.83
N GLU A 35 -13.87 18.72 10.51
CA GLU A 35 -14.09 18.62 11.96
C GLU A 35 -14.75 17.27 12.29
N SER A 36 -15.82 16.93 11.58
CA SER A 36 -16.50 15.65 11.76
C SER A 36 -15.65 14.45 11.35
N LEU A 37 -14.88 14.55 10.24
CA LEU A 37 -14.00 13.48 9.76
C LEU A 37 -12.83 13.22 10.69
N SER A 38 -12.45 14.16 11.57
CA SER A 38 -11.38 13.98 12.56
C SER A 38 -11.70 12.94 13.65
N ALA A 39 -12.95 12.46 13.71
CA ALA A 39 -13.33 11.33 14.55
C ALA A 39 -12.85 9.97 14.02
N TRP A 40 -12.18 9.94 12.86
CA TRP A 40 -11.56 8.72 12.34
C TRP A 40 -10.39 8.28 13.22
N GLU A 41 -10.35 6.99 13.52
CA GLU A 41 -9.24 6.35 14.20
C GLU A 41 -8.71 5.19 13.35
N CYS A 42 -7.39 5.04 13.29
CA CYS A 42 -6.80 3.90 12.62
C CYS A 42 -7.23 2.60 13.30
N PRO A 43 -7.86 1.65 12.60
CA PRO A 43 -8.35 0.40 13.19
C PRO A 43 -7.23 -0.47 13.76
N GLU A 44 -7.49 -1.18 14.85
CA GLU A 44 -6.49 -2.07 15.48
C GLU A 44 -6.03 -3.19 14.54
N TRP A 45 -6.96 -3.75 13.72
CA TRP A 45 -6.56 -4.77 12.75
C TRP A 45 -5.44 -4.30 11.82
N PHE A 46 -5.48 -3.02 11.38
CA PHE A 46 -4.46 -2.46 10.51
C PHE A 46 -3.14 -2.20 11.25
N LYS A 47 -3.24 -1.70 12.50
CA LYS A 47 -2.08 -1.51 13.37
C LYS A 47 -1.34 -2.82 13.65
N ASP A 48 -2.06 -3.94 13.70
CA ASP A 48 -1.51 -5.28 13.95
C ASP A 48 -1.01 -5.97 12.70
N ALA A 49 -1.57 -5.66 11.54
CA ALA A 49 -1.31 -6.35 10.27
C ALA A 49 0.13 -6.20 9.77
N LYS A 50 0.72 -5.01 9.84
CA LYS A 50 2.11 -4.66 9.49
C LYS A 50 2.55 -4.93 8.06
N PHE A 51 2.05 -5.98 7.40
CA PHE A 51 2.48 -6.42 6.08
C PHE A 51 1.28 -6.77 5.20
N GLY A 52 1.17 -6.10 4.07
CA GLY A 52 0.19 -6.36 3.02
C GLY A 52 0.85 -6.64 1.67
N ILE A 53 0.12 -7.28 0.78
CA ILE A 53 0.53 -7.50 -0.61
C ILE A 53 -0.48 -6.85 -1.54
N TRP A 54 0.03 -6.25 -2.62
CA TRP A 54 -0.74 -5.57 -3.66
C TRP A 54 -0.56 -6.27 -4.99
N ALA A 55 -1.66 -6.52 -5.70
CA ALA A 55 -1.65 -6.86 -7.12
C ALA A 55 -2.02 -5.61 -7.93
N HIS A 56 -1.01 -4.87 -8.39
CA HIS A 56 -1.17 -3.70 -9.26
C HIS A 56 -1.37 -4.17 -10.71
N TRP A 57 -2.56 -4.69 -11.01
CA TRP A 57 -2.83 -5.49 -12.19
C TRP A 57 -4.09 -5.07 -12.91
N GLY A 58 -3.95 -4.73 -14.19
CA GLY A 58 -5.00 -4.24 -15.06
C GLY A 58 -4.64 -4.41 -16.54
N PRO A 59 -5.39 -3.80 -17.49
CA PRO A 59 -5.18 -3.99 -18.93
C PRO A 59 -3.81 -3.54 -19.43
N GLN A 60 -3.12 -2.64 -18.73
CA GLN A 60 -1.75 -2.24 -19.08
C GLN A 60 -0.76 -3.40 -19.02
N CYS A 61 -1.03 -4.42 -18.16
CA CYS A 61 -0.21 -5.62 -18.08
C CYS A 61 -0.32 -6.52 -19.32
N GLN A 62 -1.25 -6.27 -20.25
CA GLN A 62 -1.32 -7.01 -21.50
C GLN A 62 -0.04 -6.88 -22.34
N ALA A 63 0.61 -5.73 -22.29
CA ALA A 63 1.85 -5.47 -23.02
C ALA A 63 3.09 -6.06 -22.33
N GLU A 64 3.03 -6.33 -21.03
CA GLU A 64 4.15 -6.78 -20.20
C GLU A 64 5.40 -5.86 -20.30
N ASP A 65 5.19 -4.56 -20.54
CA ASP A 65 6.24 -3.54 -20.77
C ASP A 65 6.23 -2.42 -19.71
N GLY A 66 5.79 -2.74 -18.50
CA GLY A 66 5.94 -1.91 -17.30
C GLY A 66 4.93 -0.78 -17.14
N ASP A 67 5.34 0.21 -16.33
CA ASP A 67 4.46 1.25 -15.82
C ASP A 67 4.05 2.26 -16.87
N TRP A 68 2.80 2.76 -16.72
CA TRP A 68 2.22 3.82 -17.53
C TRP A 68 2.12 3.53 -19.03
N TYR A 69 2.10 2.25 -19.38
CA TYR A 69 2.04 1.83 -20.78
C TYR A 69 0.88 2.46 -21.53
N ALA A 70 -0.32 2.53 -20.94
CA ALA A 70 -1.51 3.12 -21.58
C ALA A 70 -1.36 4.62 -21.91
N ARG A 71 -0.39 5.31 -21.31
CA ARG A 71 -0.02 6.69 -21.67
C ARG A 71 1.12 6.74 -22.67
N PHE A 72 2.23 6.05 -22.35
CA PHE A 72 3.46 6.16 -23.15
C PHE A 72 3.37 5.46 -24.51
N MET A 73 2.44 4.53 -24.70
CA MET A 73 2.13 3.99 -26.04
C MET A 73 1.70 5.07 -27.06
N TYR A 74 1.28 6.25 -26.58
CA TYR A 74 0.88 7.40 -27.40
C TYR A 74 1.97 8.47 -27.54
N TYR A 75 3.11 8.33 -26.88
CA TYR A 75 4.23 9.28 -27.00
C TYR A 75 5.24 8.79 -28.04
N GLU A 76 5.14 9.35 -29.25
CA GLU A 76 6.06 9.05 -30.35
C GLU A 76 7.53 9.23 -29.93
N GLY A 77 8.33 8.17 -30.14
CA GLY A 77 9.75 8.13 -29.78
C GLY A 77 10.03 7.61 -28.37
N SER A 78 9.03 7.39 -27.52
CA SER A 78 9.24 6.67 -26.26
C SER A 78 9.55 5.19 -26.51
N GLY A 79 10.17 4.52 -25.53
CA GLY A 79 10.41 3.06 -25.59
C GLY A 79 9.10 2.30 -25.79
N GLN A 80 8.08 2.63 -25.00
CA GLN A 80 6.78 1.96 -25.03
C GLN A 80 5.99 2.25 -26.32
N TYR A 81 6.10 3.43 -26.91
CA TYR A 81 5.54 3.70 -28.24
C TYR A 81 6.19 2.83 -29.31
N ASN A 82 7.53 2.75 -29.32
CA ASN A 82 8.26 1.92 -30.28
C ASN A 82 7.95 0.43 -30.11
N TYR A 83 7.85 -0.04 -28.85
CA TYR A 83 7.41 -1.38 -28.52
C TYR A 83 5.97 -1.62 -29.06
N HIS A 84 5.05 -0.70 -28.79
CA HIS A 84 3.65 -0.80 -29.21
C HIS A 84 3.53 -0.90 -30.73
N VAL A 85 4.20 -0.01 -31.45
CA VAL A 85 4.18 -0.01 -32.93
C VAL A 85 4.71 -1.33 -33.50
N SER A 86 5.74 -1.90 -32.88
CA SER A 86 6.33 -3.17 -33.36
C SER A 86 5.48 -4.40 -33.05
N HIS A 87 4.67 -4.39 -31.99
CA HIS A 87 3.91 -5.58 -31.53
C HIS A 87 2.42 -5.50 -31.86
N TYR A 88 1.84 -4.28 -31.86
CA TYR A 88 0.40 -4.07 -32.02
C TYR A 88 0.06 -3.18 -33.22
N GLY A 89 1.03 -2.47 -33.78
CA GLY A 89 0.82 -1.49 -34.86
C GLY A 89 0.63 -0.06 -34.34
N ASN A 90 0.16 0.82 -35.24
CA ASN A 90 -0.03 2.23 -34.89
C ASN A 90 -1.13 2.39 -33.83
N PRO A 91 -0.93 3.18 -32.76
CA PRO A 91 -1.96 3.43 -31.74
C PRO A 91 -3.28 4.00 -32.29
N LYS A 92 -3.26 4.56 -33.50
CA LYS A 92 -4.46 5.02 -34.20
C LYS A 92 -5.36 3.85 -34.64
N ASP A 93 -4.76 2.71 -34.95
CA ASP A 93 -5.44 1.52 -35.46
C ASP A 93 -5.68 0.49 -34.34
N PHE A 94 -4.75 0.42 -33.39
CA PHE A 94 -4.82 -0.44 -32.20
C PHE A 94 -4.42 0.39 -30.97
N GLY A 95 -5.38 1.02 -30.31
CA GLY A 95 -5.15 1.88 -29.15
C GLY A 95 -5.48 1.21 -27.82
N LEU A 96 -5.63 2.02 -26.77
CA LEU A 96 -5.90 1.53 -25.41
C LEU A 96 -7.18 0.67 -25.34
N LYS A 97 -8.27 1.08 -26.01
CA LYS A 97 -9.51 0.28 -26.06
C LYS A 97 -9.29 -1.12 -26.60
N ASP A 98 -8.41 -1.24 -27.62
CA ASP A 98 -8.09 -2.53 -28.24
C ASP A 98 -7.18 -3.37 -27.33
N LEU A 99 -6.25 -2.72 -26.61
CA LEU A 99 -5.43 -3.35 -25.58
C LEU A 99 -6.30 -3.92 -24.46
N CYS A 100 -7.29 -3.14 -23.95
CA CYS A 100 -8.26 -3.62 -22.96
C CYS A 100 -9.04 -4.84 -23.47
N ASN A 101 -9.44 -4.84 -24.75
CA ASN A 101 -10.13 -5.99 -25.33
C ASN A 101 -9.20 -7.20 -25.57
N ALA A 102 -7.94 -6.98 -25.88
CA ALA A 102 -6.94 -8.05 -26.06
C ALA A 102 -6.59 -8.75 -24.74
N TRP A 103 -6.63 -8.02 -23.62
CA TRP A 103 -6.35 -8.56 -22.30
C TRP A 103 -7.41 -9.59 -21.88
N LYS A 104 -7.02 -10.85 -21.65
CA LYS A 104 -7.95 -11.94 -21.35
C LYS A 104 -7.87 -12.48 -19.93
N ALA A 105 -6.77 -12.31 -19.24
CA ALA A 105 -6.59 -12.82 -17.88
C ALA A 105 -7.01 -14.31 -17.77
N ASP A 106 -6.64 -15.11 -18.76
CA ASP A 106 -7.17 -16.47 -18.99
C ASP A 106 -6.63 -17.51 -17.99
N GLN A 107 -5.48 -17.24 -17.37
CA GLN A 107 -4.86 -18.09 -16.35
C GLN A 107 -5.01 -17.53 -14.92
N TRP A 108 -5.77 -16.45 -14.75
CA TRP A 108 -5.96 -15.86 -13.46
C TRP A 108 -6.73 -16.76 -12.49
N ASN A 109 -6.10 -17.03 -11.35
CA ASN A 109 -6.66 -17.78 -10.25
C ASN A 109 -6.49 -16.99 -8.94
N PRO A 110 -7.48 -16.17 -8.53
CA PRO A 110 -7.35 -15.33 -7.34
C PRO A 110 -7.17 -16.13 -6.06
N GLN A 111 -7.83 -17.30 -5.93
CA GLN A 111 -7.69 -18.14 -4.75
C GLN A 111 -6.25 -18.63 -4.56
N GLU A 112 -5.60 -19.09 -5.63
CA GLU A 112 -4.20 -19.54 -5.58
C GLU A 112 -3.27 -18.39 -5.16
N LEU A 113 -3.44 -17.20 -5.78
CA LEU A 113 -2.56 -16.06 -5.49
C LEU A 113 -2.76 -15.53 -4.07
N VAL A 114 -4.00 -15.36 -3.61
CA VAL A 114 -4.28 -14.87 -2.25
C VAL A 114 -3.80 -15.87 -1.19
N SER A 115 -4.01 -17.19 -1.41
CA SER A 115 -3.47 -18.24 -0.53
C SER A 115 -1.94 -18.21 -0.48
N LEU A 116 -1.28 -18.01 -1.63
CA LEU A 116 0.17 -17.85 -1.68
C LEU A 116 0.62 -16.61 -0.88
N TYR A 117 0.01 -15.46 -1.11
CA TYR A 117 0.37 -14.22 -0.42
C TYR A 117 0.17 -14.30 1.09
N LYS A 118 -0.94 -14.91 1.54
CA LYS A 118 -1.16 -15.21 2.97
C LYS A 118 -0.07 -16.12 3.53
N SER A 119 0.31 -17.16 2.79
CA SER A 119 1.36 -18.11 3.21
C SER A 119 2.74 -17.45 3.36
N VAL A 120 2.99 -16.38 2.60
CA VAL A 120 4.22 -15.56 2.68
C VAL A 120 4.21 -14.64 3.91
N GLY A 121 3.03 -14.40 4.49
CA GLY A 121 2.86 -13.58 5.68
C GLY A 121 2.01 -12.33 5.48
N ALA A 122 1.37 -12.13 4.32
CA ALA A 122 0.44 -11.01 4.15
C ALA A 122 -0.73 -11.12 5.14
N ARG A 123 -1.09 -9.99 5.74
CA ARG A 123 -2.22 -9.84 6.66
C ARG A 123 -3.35 -9.00 6.08
N TYR A 124 -3.16 -8.41 4.94
CA TYR A 124 -4.18 -7.79 4.09
C TYR A 124 -3.73 -7.86 2.64
N PHE A 125 -4.67 -7.76 1.72
CA PHE A 125 -4.42 -7.80 0.29
C PHE A 125 -5.05 -6.58 -0.37
N MET A 126 -4.34 -5.95 -1.32
CA MET A 126 -4.81 -4.83 -2.11
C MET A 126 -4.98 -5.26 -3.57
N ALA A 127 -6.20 -5.10 -4.10
CA ALA A 127 -6.49 -5.24 -5.51
C ALA A 127 -6.49 -3.88 -6.21
N LEU A 128 -6.18 -3.83 -7.49
CA LEU A 128 -6.47 -2.68 -8.32
C LEU A 128 -7.97 -2.66 -8.66
N GLY A 129 -8.65 -1.54 -8.42
CA GLY A 129 -10.01 -1.30 -8.91
C GLY A 129 -9.99 -0.66 -10.30
N ASN A 130 -9.19 0.38 -10.47
CA ASN A 130 -8.85 0.98 -11.77
C ASN A 130 -7.51 1.72 -11.68
N HIS A 131 -6.89 1.95 -12.82
CA HIS A 131 -5.72 2.82 -12.92
C HIS A 131 -6.06 4.14 -13.63
N HIS A 132 -5.08 4.96 -13.94
CA HIS A 132 -5.24 6.18 -14.75
C HIS A 132 -5.72 5.88 -16.19
N ASP A 133 -5.79 4.60 -16.59
CA ASP A 133 -6.37 4.13 -17.85
C ASP A 133 -7.92 4.18 -17.86
N ASN A 134 -8.54 4.50 -16.72
CA ASN A 134 -9.99 4.69 -16.55
C ASN A 134 -10.84 3.43 -16.82
N PHE A 135 -10.21 2.24 -16.84
CA PHE A 135 -10.87 0.96 -17.05
C PHE A 135 -11.19 0.29 -15.71
N ASP A 136 -12.47 0.04 -15.42
CA ASP A 136 -12.89 -0.57 -14.16
C ASP A 136 -12.70 -2.10 -14.15
N LEU A 137 -12.19 -2.62 -13.04
CA LEU A 137 -11.95 -4.06 -12.87
C LEU A 137 -13.10 -4.77 -12.14
N TRP A 138 -14.27 -4.12 -12.03
CA TRP A 138 -15.51 -4.64 -11.46
C TRP A 138 -16.70 -4.29 -12.36
N ASN A 139 -17.87 -4.85 -12.04
CA ASN A 139 -19.11 -4.66 -12.81
C ASN A 139 -19.80 -3.32 -12.47
N SER A 140 -19.14 -2.21 -12.76
CA SER A 140 -19.71 -0.88 -12.48
C SER A 140 -20.84 -0.53 -13.46
N PRO A 141 -22.02 -0.11 -12.99
CA PRO A 141 -23.08 0.42 -13.84
C PRO A 141 -22.77 1.85 -14.35
N TYR A 142 -21.76 2.51 -13.77
CA TYR A 142 -21.33 3.87 -14.14
C TYR A 142 -20.21 3.89 -15.17
N GLN A 143 -19.59 2.73 -15.49
CA GLN A 143 -18.51 2.63 -16.45
C GLN A 143 -18.69 1.40 -17.33
N GLU A 144 -19.13 1.62 -18.59
CA GLU A 144 -19.30 0.53 -19.57
C GLU A 144 -17.96 -0.13 -19.96
N TRP A 145 -16.85 0.63 -19.88
CA TRP A 145 -15.49 0.13 -20.12
C TRP A 145 -14.94 -0.52 -18.86
N ASN A 146 -15.35 -1.76 -18.64
CA ASN A 146 -14.97 -2.55 -17.48
C ASN A 146 -14.65 -4.00 -17.85
N SER A 147 -14.00 -4.70 -16.92
CA SER A 147 -13.51 -6.07 -17.12
C SER A 147 -14.62 -7.13 -17.31
N VAL A 148 -15.86 -6.81 -16.96
CA VAL A 148 -17.02 -7.71 -17.20
C VAL A 148 -17.51 -7.58 -18.64
N ASN A 149 -17.52 -6.35 -19.15
CA ASN A 149 -18.02 -6.09 -20.51
C ASN A 149 -16.94 -6.27 -21.59
N ILE A 150 -15.65 -6.11 -21.25
CA ILE A 150 -14.55 -6.07 -22.22
C ILE A 150 -13.38 -6.89 -21.68
N GLY A 151 -12.59 -7.46 -22.57
CA GLY A 151 -11.37 -8.18 -22.22
C GLY A 151 -11.62 -9.49 -21.49
N PRO A 152 -11.35 -9.56 -20.16
CA PRO A 152 -11.45 -10.79 -19.37
C PRO A 152 -12.85 -11.39 -19.28
N LYS A 153 -13.89 -10.57 -19.42
CA LYS A 153 -15.30 -10.95 -19.18
C LYS A 153 -15.53 -11.51 -17.78
N LYS A 154 -14.87 -10.91 -16.80
CA LYS A 154 -14.86 -11.32 -15.38
C LYS A 154 -14.94 -10.08 -14.49
N ASP A 155 -15.62 -10.21 -13.36
CA ASP A 155 -15.55 -9.25 -12.28
C ASP A 155 -14.31 -9.59 -11.42
N LEU A 156 -13.24 -8.85 -11.65
CA LEU A 156 -11.95 -9.15 -11.03
C LEU A 156 -11.92 -8.73 -9.55
N VAL A 157 -12.50 -7.58 -9.19
CA VAL A 157 -12.61 -7.15 -7.79
C VAL A 157 -13.42 -8.15 -6.98
N LYS A 158 -14.53 -8.66 -7.54
CA LYS A 158 -15.31 -9.71 -6.91
C LYS A 158 -14.50 -10.98 -6.68
N GLY A 159 -13.75 -11.43 -7.67
CA GLY A 159 -12.93 -12.63 -7.55
C GLY A 159 -11.84 -12.49 -6.47
N TRP A 160 -11.19 -11.32 -6.37
CA TRP A 160 -10.26 -11.01 -5.29
C TRP A 160 -10.97 -10.97 -3.93
N SER A 161 -12.15 -10.35 -3.85
CA SER A 161 -12.96 -10.28 -2.62
C SER A 161 -13.34 -11.68 -2.11
N GLU A 162 -13.81 -12.55 -3.00
CA GLU A 162 -14.17 -13.93 -2.65
C GLU A 162 -12.95 -14.73 -2.15
N ALA A 163 -11.79 -14.57 -2.79
CA ALA A 163 -10.55 -15.21 -2.36
C ALA A 163 -10.07 -14.67 -0.99
N CYS A 164 -10.12 -13.36 -0.78
CA CYS A 164 -9.76 -12.76 0.51
C CYS A 164 -10.69 -13.25 1.63
N LYS A 165 -12.00 -13.30 1.40
CA LYS A 165 -12.98 -13.84 2.36
C LYS A 165 -12.70 -15.30 2.70
N ALA A 166 -12.38 -16.13 1.70
CA ALA A 166 -12.05 -17.54 1.90
C ALA A 166 -10.78 -17.71 2.76
N GLU A 167 -9.81 -16.82 2.63
CA GLU A 167 -8.57 -16.81 3.41
C GLU A 167 -8.67 -16.02 4.72
N GLY A 168 -9.74 -15.28 4.95
CA GLY A 168 -9.88 -14.39 6.12
C GLY A 168 -8.88 -13.24 6.12
N LEU A 169 -8.56 -12.69 4.94
CA LEU A 169 -7.74 -11.50 4.76
C LEU A 169 -8.62 -10.27 4.52
N PRO A 170 -8.37 -9.15 5.18
CA PRO A 170 -8.93 -7.86 4.79
C PRO A 170 -8.59 -7.52 3.33
N LEU A 171 -9.61 -6.99 2.61
CA LEU A 171 -9.48 -6.56 1.22
C LEU A 171 -9.30 -5.05 1.13
N GLY A 172 -8.25 -4.59 0.46
CA GLY A 172 -8.13 -3.23 -0.05
C GLY A 172 -8.45 -3.15 -1.54
N VAL A 173 -8.91 -1.99 -1.98
CA VAL A 173 -9.08 -1.67 -3.41
C VAL A 173 -8.45 -0.32 -3.70
N SER A 174 -7.61 -0.24 -4.73
CA SER A 174 -6.97 1.00 -5.13
C SER A 174 -7.65 1.64 -6.34
N ILE A 175 -7.84 2.95 -6.29
CA ILE A 175 -8.56 3.77 -7.26
C ILE A 175 -7.64 4.90 -7.72
N HIS A 176 -7.38 4.97 -9.03
CA HIS A 176 -6.43 5.93 -9.62
C HIS A 176 -7.07 6.82 -10.71
N ALA A 177 -8.33 6.57 -11.06
CA ALA A 177 -8.95 7.19 -12.23
C ALA A 177 -9.27 8.68 -12.09
N SER A 178 -9.05 9.33 -10.93
CA SER A 178 -9.22 10.78 -10.77
C SER A 178 -8.39 11.59 -11.78
N HIS A 179 -7.17 11.12 -12.08
CA HIS A 179 -6.26 11.75 -13.02
C HIS A 179 -6.39 11.28 -14.48
N ALA A 180 -7.26 10.31 -14.80
CA ALA A 180 -7.40 9.80 -16.16
C ALA A 180 -7.77 10.89 -17.19
N TRP A 181 -8.46 11.94 -16.75
CA TRP A 181 -8.83 13.11 -17.55
C TRP A 181 -7.65 13.71 -18.33
N THR A 182 -6.54 13.97 -17.67
CA THR A 182 -5.34 14.55 -18.30
C THR A 182 -4.31 13.48 -18.69
N TRP A 183 -4.32 12.35 -17.98
CA TRP A 183 -3.35 11.29 -18.20
C TRP A 183 -3.47 10.65 -19.58
N LEU A 184 -4.67 10.61 -20.15
CA LEU A 184 -4.94 10.08 -21.50
C LEU A 184 -4.91 11.14 -22.61
N GLU A 185 -4.58 12.40 -22.33
CA GLU A 185 -4.52 13.47 -23.36
C GLU A 185 -3.67 13.10 -24.59
N PRO A 186 -2.52 12.41 -24.48
CA PRO A 186 -1.74 12.03 -25.66
C PRO A 186 -2.51 11.17 -26.66
N SER A 187 -3.53 10.44 -26.23
CA SER A 187 -4.38 9.63 -27.11
C SER A 187 -5.18 10.48 -28.12
N GLN A 188 -5.39 11.78 -27.84
CA GLN A 188 -6.10 12.68 -28.77
C GLN A 188 -5.45 12.79 -30.15
N LYS A 189 -4.13 12.53 -30.27
CA LYS A 189 -3.42 12.46 -31.57
C LYS A 189 -3.74 11.19 -32.37
N TYR A 190 -4.34 10.20 -31.74
CA TYR A 190 -4.52 8.85 -32.29
C TYR A 190 -5.99 8.44 -32.28
N ASP A 191 -6.41 7.60 -31.35
CA ASP A 191 -7.77 7.07 -31.25
C ASP A 191 -8.61 7.64 -30.09
N GLY A 192 -8.02 8.53 -29.26
CA GLY A 192 -8.69 9.16 -28.13
C GLY A 192 -9.82 10.14 -28.51
N ASN A 193 -9.93 10.54 -29.78
CA ASN A 193 -11.00 11.41 -30.28
C ASN A 193 -12.17 10.64 -30.90
N LEU A 194 -12.14 9.31 -30.90
CA LEU A 194 -13.23 8.50 -31.42
C LEU A 194 -14.52 8.70 -30.62
N THR A 195 -15.64 8.60 -31.30
CA THR A 195 -16.98 8.72 -30.73
C THR A 195 -17.75 7.42 -30.91
N LYS A 196 -18.89 7.28 -30.24
CA LYS A 196 -19.77 6.13 -30.37
C LYS A 196 -20.16 5.81 -31.84
N ALA A 197 -20.30 6.85 -32.68
CA ALA A 197 -20.65 6.70 -34.09
C ALA A 197 -19.55 6.01 -34.93
N ASP A 198 -18.29 6.17 -34.52
CA ASP A 198 -17.13 5.56 -35.21
C ASP A 198 -17.04 4.06 -34.98
N GLY A 199 -17.85 3.52 -34.07
CA GLY A 199 -17.93 2.09 -33.73
C GLY A 199 -18.75 1.24 -34.68
N ALA A 200 -19.48 1.85 -35.61
CA ALA A 200 -20.36 1.10 -36.53
C ALA A 200 -19.58 0.03 -37.31
N GLY A 201 -20.01 -1.24 -37.19
CA GLY A 201 -19.36 -2.40 -37.78
C GLY A 201 -18.06 -2.85 -37.13
N LYS A 202 -17.66 -2.25 -36.00
CA LYS A 202 -16.46 -2.63 -35.23
C LYS A 202 -16.82 -3.45 -34.01
N TRP A 203 -15.80 -4.08 -33.37
CA TRP A 203 -16.00 -4.91 -32.19
C TRP A 203 -16.59 -4.13 -30.99
N TRP A 204 -16.42 -2.80 -30.96
CA TRP A 204 -16.91 -1.91 -29.92
C TRP A 204 -18.16 -1.11 -30.34
N GLU A 205 -18.89 -1.60 -31.35
CA GLU A 205 -20.16 -1.00 -31.75
C GLU A 205 -21.13 -0.91 -30.56
N GLY A 206 -21.70 0.27 -30.37
CA GLY A 206 -22.61 0.54 -29.26
C GLY A 206 -21.93 1.11 -27.99
N LEU A 207 -20.61 0.98 -27.84
CA LEU A 207 -19.83 1.59 -26.77
C LEU A 207 -19.38 3.01 -27.17
N ASP A 208 -19.26 3.91 -26.19
CA ASP A 208 -18.69 5.25 -26.41
C ASP A 208 -17.23 5.26 -25.94
N PRO A 209 -16.25 5.44 -26.82
CA PRO A 209 -14.85 5.58 -26.42
C PRO A 209 -14.58 6.74 -25.48
N GLN A 210 -15.42 7.79 -25.47
CA GLN A 210 -15.24 8.94 -24.57
C GLN A 210 -15.52 8.56 -23.10
N GLU A 211 -16.26 7.50 -22.85
CA GLU A 211 -16.43 6.96 -21.49
C GLU A 211 -15.13 6.33 -20.94
N LEU A 212 -14.24 5.84 -21.82
CA LEU A 212 -12.90 5.36 -21.48
C LEU A 212 -11.87 6.49 -21.49
N TYR A 213 -11.74 7.16 -22.65
CA TYR A 213 -10.67 8.13 -22.86
C TYR A 213 -10.90 9.46 -22.14
N ALA A 214 -12.14 9.88 -21.97
CA ALA A 214 -12.53 11.17 -21.41
C ALA A 214 -11.83 12.38 -22.08
N GLN A 215 -11.65 12.33 -23.44
CA GLN A 215 -10.80 13.27 -24.17
C GLN A 215 -11.59 14.30 -25.01
N ASN A 216 -12.87 14.46 -24.75
CA ASN A 216 -13.68 15.50 -25.37
C ASN A 216 -13.49 16.88 -24.67
N HIS A 217 -12.24 17.32 -24.58
CA HIS A 217 -11.87 18.58 -23.96
C HIS A 217 -10.58 19.15 -24.59
N THR A 218 -10.30 20.44 -24.31
CA THR A 218 -9.03 21.05 -24.71
C THR A 218 -7.87 20.46 -23.94
N HIS A 219 -6.73 20.28 -24.59
CA HIS A 219 -5.51 19.81 -23.94
C HIS A 219 -5.03 20.76 -22.83
N SER A 220 -4.45 20.20 -21.80
CA SER A 220 -3.74 20.97 -20.77
C SER A 220 -2.42 21.53 -21.31
N SER A 221 -1.85 22.52 -20.62
CA SER A 221 -0.55 23.09 -21.01
C SER A 221 0.56 22.02 -20.89
N GLY A 222 1.37 21.88 -21.92
CA GLY A 222 2.52 20.97 -21.93
C GLY A 222 2.18 19.49 -22.13
N TRP A 223 0.97 19.15 -22.51
CA TRP A 223 0.49 17.78 -22.71
C TRP A 223 1.33 16.94 -23.71
N GLU A 224 2.04 17.58 -24.62
CA GLU A 224 2.84 16.89 -25.66
C GLU A 224 4.15 16.31 -25.15
N SER A 225 4.56 16.65 -23.93
CA SER A 225 5.83 16.19 -23.35
C SER A 225 5.60 15.23 -22.20
N SER A 226 6.25 14.06 -22.23
CA SER A 226 6.23 13.11 -21.11
C SER A 226 6.78 13.72 -19.82
N GLY A 227 7.70 14.70 -19.92
CA GLY A 227 8.26 15.43 -18.77
C GLY A 227 7.29 16.39 -18.09
N THR A 228 6.11 16.64 -18.67
CA THR A 228 5.09 17.56 -18.13
C THR A 228 3.94 16.85 -17.41
N ILE A 229 4.01 15.54 -17.20
CA ILE A 229 2.93 14.77 -16.60
C ILE A 229 2.49 15.33 -15.23
N HIS A 230 3.42 15.80 -14.41
CA HIS A 230 3.09 16.42 -13.11
C HIS A 230 2.38 17.77 -13.28
N SER A 231 2.71 18.54 -14.32
CA SER A 231 1.96 19.77 -14.63
C SER A 231 0.53 19.48 -15.08
N GLN A 232 0.31 18.33 -15.71
CA GLN A 232 -1.04 17.86 -16.08
C GLN A 232 -1.85 17.38 -14.86
N TRP A 233 -1.19 17.04 -13.77
CA TRP A 233 -1.81 16.72 -12.48
C TRP A 233 -2.03 17.95 -11.59
N ASP A 234 -1.60 19.12 -12.05
CA ASP A 234 -1.90 20.37 -11.38
C ASP A 234 -3.31 20.85 -11.76
N TRP A 235 -4.25 20.71 -10.87
CA TRP A 235 -5.64 21.16 -11.04
C TRP A 235 -5.77 22.67 -11.33
N GLY A 236 -4.74 23.46 -11.06
CA GLY A 236 -4.64 24.88 -11.43
C GLY A 236 -4.40 25.13 -12.93
N ASN A 237 -3.97 24.11 -13.68
CA ASN A 237 -3.72 24.18 -15.12
C ASN A 237 -5.03 24.07 -15.92
N GLY A 238 -5.82 25.11 -15.97
CA GLY A 238 -7.06 25.31 -16.76
C GLY A 238 -7.77 24.07 -17.30
N ALA A 239 -7.31 23.58 -18.44
CA ALA A 239 -7.85 22.39 -19.10
C ALA A 239 -7.62 21.07 -18.34
N SER A 240 -6.74 21.04 -17.34
CA SER A 240 -6.51 19.86 -16.52
C SER A 240 -7.64 19.60 -15.52
N GLN A 241 -8.50 20.61 -15.26
CA GLN A 241 -9.64 20.44 -14.36
C GLN A 241 -10.73 19.58 -15.02
N PRO A 242 -11.07 18.42 -14.44
CA PRO A 242 -12.14 17.59 -14.95
C PRO A 242 -13.51 18.30 -14.88
N SER A 243 -14.39 17.95 -15.82
CA SER A 243 -15.77 18.43 -15.78
C SER A 243 -16.50 17.95 -14.53
N GLN A 244 -17.57 18.67 -14.12
CA GLN A 244 -18.38 18.24 -12.99
C GLN A 244 -19.02 16.85 -13.22
N ALA A 245 -19.40 16.56 -14.48
CA ALA A 245 -19.94 15.26 -14.85
C ALA A 245 -18.91 14.13 -14.63
N TYR A 246 -17.64 14.36 -14.99
CA TYR A 246 -16.56 13.39 -14.76
C TYR A 246 -16.34 13.14 -13.26
N LYS A 247 -16.27 14.21 -12.46
CA LYS A 247 -16.10 14.11 -11.00
C LYS A 247 -17.27 13.39 -10.32
N GLN A 248 -18.49 13.69 -10.73
CA GLN A 248 -19.69 13.01 -10.21
C GLN A 248 -19.71 11.53 -10.60
N LYS A 249 -19.38 11.21 -11.85
CA LYS A 249 -19.22 9.81 -12.31
C LYS A 249 -18.17 9.07 -11.48
N PHE A 250 -17.02 9.68 -11.24
CA PHE A 250 -15.97 9.13 -10.38
C PHE A 250 -16.49 8.84 -8.97
N GLN A 251 -17.17 9.82 -8.33
CA GLN A 251 -17.76 9.63 -7.02
C GLN A 251 -18.71 8.44 -7.00
N ASN A 252 -19.65 8.36 -7.97
CA ASN A 252 -20.62 7.26 -8.05
C ASN A 252 -19.94 5.89 -8.17
N ARG A 253 -18.89 5.77 -8.98
CA ARG A 253 -18.10 4.53 -9.13
C ARG A 253 -17.47 4.10 -7.80
N VAL A 254 -16.93 5.05 -7.02
CA VAL A 254 -16.31 4.74 -5.73
C VAL A 254 -17.37 4.36 -4.68
N LEU A 255 -18.47 5.11 -4.60
CA LEU A 255 -19.53 4.83 -3.63
C LEU A 255 -20.23 3.49 -3.91
N GLU A 256 -20.46 3.17 -5.17
CA GLU A 256 -21.02 1.89 -5.59
C GLU A 256 -20.08 0.73 -5.25
N LEU A 257 -18.78 0.87 -5.54
CA LEU A 257 -17.76 -0.12 -5.18
C LEU A 257 -17.75 -0.38 -3.66
N ILE A 258 -17.85 0.66 -2.83
CA ILE A 258 -17.97 0.53 -1.38
C ILE A 258 -19.21 -0.29 -1.01
N ASN A 259 -20.37 0.03 -1.60
CA ASN A 259 -21.62 -0.63 -1.28
C ASN A 259 -21.65 -2.11 -1.69
N ASP A 260 -21.05 -2.46 -2.82
CA ASP A 260 -21.16 -3.78 -3.43
C ASP A 260 -20.07 -4.77 -2.97
N TYR A 261 -18.89 -4.26 -2.63
CA TYR A 261 -17.73 -5.12 -2.29
C TYR A 261 -17.27 -4.99 -0.85
N ASP A 262 -17.71 -3.96 -0.12
CA ASP A 262 -17.42 -3.71 1.29
C ASP A 262 -15.91 -3.88 1.62
N PRO A 263 -15.01 -3.15 0.93
CA PRO A 263 -13.58 -3.28 1.17
C PRO A 263 -13.21 -2.75 2.57
N ASP A 264 -12.16 -3.33 3.18
CA ASP A 264 -11.62 -2.87 4.46
C ASP A 264 -10.68 -1.66 4.30
N MET A 265 -10.18 -1.45 3.07
CA MET A 265 -9.26 -0.36 2.76
C MET A 265 -9.50 0.18 1.35
N ILE A 266 -9.44 1.51 1.19
CA ILE A 266 -9.37 2.16 -0.12
C ILE A 266 -8.08 2.96 -0.22
N TYR A 267 -7.38 2.76 -1.32
CA TYR A 267 -6.18 3.50 -1.67
C TYR A 267 -6.48 4.46 -2.81
N PHE A 268 -6.13 5.73 -2.63
CA PHE A 268 -6.16 6.71 -3.71
C PHE A 268 -4.74 7.09 -4.13
N ASP A 269 -4.48 6.99 -5.44
CA ASP A 269 -3.24 7.48 -6.02
C ASP A 269 -3.36 8.97 -6.37
N ASP A 270 -3.48 9.76 -5.34
CA ASP A 270 -3.68 11.20 -5.39
C ASP A 270 -2.73 11.93 -4.44
N THR A 271 -2.79 13.24 -4.40
CA THR A 271 -2.05 14.03 -3.41
C THR A 271 -2.60 13.77 -2.01
N ALA A 272 -3.70 14.39 -1.61
CA ALA A 272 -4.37 14.08 -0.35
C ALA A 272 -5.55 13.12 -0.58
N MET A 273 -6.45 13.45 -1.51
CA MET A 273 -7.61 12.66 -1.91
C MET A 273 -8.03 13.05 -3.33
N PRO A 274 -8.94 12.32 -3.96
CA PRO A 274 -9.41 12.66 -5.31
C PRO A 274 -9.89 14.10 -5.42
N PHE A 275 -9.39 14.80 -6.43
CA PHE A 275 -9.69 16.20 -6.77
C PHE A 275 -9.35 17.23 -5.69
N TYR A 276 -8.48 16.91 -4.73
CA TYR A 276 -8.08 17.84 -3.67
C TYR A 276 -7.50 19.14 -4.24
N GLY A 277 -8.02 20.28 -3.75
CA GLY A 277 -7.65 21.61 -4.24
C GLY A 277 -8.39 22.05 -5.51
N CYS A 278 -9.13 21.13 -6.16
CA CYS A 278 -10.01 21.42 -7.31
C CYS A 278 -11.48 21.28 -6.92
N ASP A 279 -11.84 20.23 -6.20
CA ASP A 279 -13.18 19.95 -5.70
C ASP A 279 -13.12 19.05 -4.46
N ASP A 280 -12.76 19.60 -3.33
CA ASP A 280 -12.58 18.87 -2.07
C ASP A 280 -13.85 18.16 -1.60
N GLN A 281 -15.02 18.58 -2.10
CA GLN A 281 -16.30 18.00 -1.68
C GLN A 281 -16.43 16.55 -2.13
N ILE A 282 -15.88 16.19 -3.29
CA ILE A 282 -15.89 14.79 -3.80
C ILE A 282 -15.19 13.87 -2.81
N GLY A 283 -13.96 14.21 -2.41
CA GLY A 283 -13.19 13.41 -1.45
C GLY A 283 -13.90 13.32 -0.08
N LYS A 284 -14.42 14.44 0.44
CA LYS A 284 -15.16 14.46 1.70
C LYS A 284 -16.43 13.60 1.66
N ASN A 285 -17.18 13.64 0.57
CA ASN A 285 -18.36 12.80 0.38
C ASN A 285 -18.00 11.30 0.38
N ILE A 286 -16.89 10.95 -0.23
CA ILE A 286 -16.38 9.56 -0.24
C ILE A 286 -16.01 9.15 1.18
N LEU A 287 -15.24 9.95 1.92
CA LEU A 287 -14.87 9.66 3.31
C LEU A 287 -16.12 9.54 4.20
N GLN A 288 -17.06 10.49 4.12
CA GLN A 288 -18.33 10.46 4.85
C GLN A 288 -19.07 9.14 4.59
N HIS A 289 -19.26 8.80 3.31
CA HIS A 289 -19.98 7.60 2.91
C HIS A 289 -19.31 6.34 3.48
N TYR A 290 -18.00 6.22 3.27
CA TYR A 290 -17.25 5.03 3.61
C TYR A 290 -17.17 4.80 5.13
N TYR A 291 -16.90 5.86 5.91
CA TYR A 291 -16.84 5.76 7.37
C TYR A 291 -18.20 5.43 7.98
N ASN A 292 -19.29 6.03 7.46
CA ASN A 292 -20.65 5.70 7.90
C ASN A 292 -21.10 4.31 7.40
N HIS A 293 -20.63 3.88 6.23
CA HIS A 293 -20.91 2.53 5.73
C HIS A 293 -20.29 1.49 6.66
N SER A 294 -19.01 1.64 6.97
CA SER A 294 -18.31 0.78 7.92
C SER A 294 -18.93 0.81 9.32
N ALA A 295 -19.19 2.00 9.87
CA ALA A 295 -19.78 2.16 11.20
C ALA A 295 -21.13 1.45 11.34
N ALA A 296 -21.95 1.47 10.28
CA ALA A 296 -23.24 0.76 10.28
C ALA A 296 -23.11 -0.76 10.37
N GLY A 297 -22.01 -1.33 9.88
CA GLY A 297 -21.71 -2.78 9.97
C GLY A 297 -20.98 -3.18 11.25
N HIS A 298 -20.49 -2.21 12.08
CA HIS A 298 -19.60 -2.47 13.20
C HIS A 298 -20.02 -1.74 14.49
N ASP A 299 -21.28 -1.84 14.86
CA ASP A 299 -21.83 -1.29 16.11
C ASP A 299 -21.51 0.21 16.34
N GLY A 300 -21.52 0.99 15.26
CA GLY A 300 -21.27 2.43 15.30
C GLY A 300 -19.78 2.83 15.24
N LYS A 301 -18.86 1.89 15.14
CA LYS A 301 -17.41 2.14 15.03
C LYS A 301 -16.94 1.91 13.60
N GLN A 302 -16.30 2.90 13.00
CA GLN A 302 -15.64 2.67 11.71
C GLN A 302 -14.44 1.72 11.89
N GLN A 303 -14.21 0.82 10.92
CA GLN A 303 -13.15 -0.17 10.91
C GLN A 303 -12.36 -0.19 9.60
N VAL A 304 -12.43 0.90 8.83
CA VAL A 304 -11.84 0.99 7.49
C VAL A 304 -10.70 1.99 7.41
N VAL A 305 -9.84 1.81 6.42
CA VAL A 305 -8.68 2.66 6.16
C VAL A 305 -8.80 3.33 4.78
N VAL A 306 -8.56 4.62 4.72
CA VAL A 306 -8.36 5.38 3.47
C VAL A 306 -6.97 5.96 3.46
N THR A 307 -6.26 5.87 2.35
CA THR A 307 -4.91 6.45 2.23
C THR A 307 -4.91 7.79 1.50
N GLY A 308 -3.97 8.65 1.89
CA GLY A 308 -3.60 9.85 1.16
C GLY A 308 -2.09 10.07 1.23
N LYS A 309 -1.49 10.65 0.18
CA LYS A 309 -0.02 10.75 0.07
C LYS A 309 0.53 12.04 0.68
N GLN A 310 0.15 13.20 0.21
CA GLN A 310 0.72 14.48 0.63
C GLN A 310 -0.09 15.13 1.76
N LEU A 311 -0.23 14.43 2.87
CA LEU A 311 -1.07 14.86 3.98
C LEU A 311 -0.37 15.90 4.87
N THR A 312 -1.09 16.96 5.22
CA THR A 312 -0.72 17.84 6.32
C THR A 312 -0.80 17.08 7.65
N LYS A 313 -0.22 17.68 8.72
CA LYS A 313 -0.33 17.08 10.06
C LYS A 313 -1.79 16.87 10.47
N GLU A 314 -2.66 17.80 10.16
CA GLU A 314 -4.09 17.74 10.44
C GLU A 314 -4.78 16.62 9.64
N GLN A 315 -4.50 16.53 8.34
CA GLN A 315 -5.09 15.51 7.48
C GLN A 315 -4.71 14.08 7.87
N LYS A 316 -3.56 13.87 8.51
CA LYS A 316 -3.18 12.57 9.11
C LYS A 316 -4.12 12.13 10.25
N GLY A 317 -4.97 13.02 10.75
CA GLY A 317 -6.05 12.71 11.69
C GLY A 317 -7.34 12.25 11.02
N TYR A 318 -7.46 12.36 9.70
CA TYR A 318 -8.68 12.02 8.95
C TYR A 318 -8.53 10.75 8.11
N MET A 319 -7.30 10.40 7.76
CA MET A 319 -6.95 9.26 6.92
C MET A 319 -5.51 8.82 7.14
N MET A 320 -5.16 7.66 6.62
CA MET A 320 -3.82 7.08 6.70
C MET A 320 -2.84 7.79 5.75
N TRP A 321 -1.68 8.19 6.29
CA TRP A 321 -0.60 8.68 5.45
C TRP A 321 0.12 7.52 4.75
N ASP A 322 0.13 7.55 3.42
CA ASP A 322 0.88 6.61 2.58
C ASP A 322 2.10 7.30 1.95
N VAL A 323 3.22 6.63 1.97
CA VAL A 323 4.48 7.10 1.39
C VAL A 323 4.91 6.17 0.27
N GLU A 324 4.89 6.66 -0.96
CA GLU A 324 5.33 5.85 -2.08
C GLU A 324 6.85 5.69 -2.10
N ARG A 325 7.32 4.44 -2.08
CA ARG A 325 8.72 4.03 -2.21
C ARG A 325 9.67 4.79 -1.27
N GLY A 326 9.25 4.98 -0.03
CA GLY A 326 10.04 5.73 0.93
C GLY A 326 9.76 5.35 2.37
N ILE A 327 10.72 5.65 3.24
CA ILE A 327 10.64 5.38 4.68
C ILE A 327 11.05 6.67 5.42
N PRO A 328 10.22 7.20 6.35
CA PRO A 328 10.60 8.30 7.21
C PRO A 328 11.90 8.00 7.97
N ASP A 329 12.73 9.02 8.18
CA ASP A 329 13.97 8.87 8.94
C ASP A 329 13.73 8.68 10.45
N ARG A 330 12.55 9.04 10.94
CA ARG A 330 12.16 8.97 12.35
C ARG A 330 10.80 8.28 12.53
N PRO A 331 10.52 7.72 13.72
CA PRO A 331 9.21 7.22 14.09
C PRO A 331 8.12 8.28 13.90
N GLN A 332 6.94 7.83 13.49
CA GLN A 332 5.77 8.68 13.35
C GLN A 332 4.80 8.43 14.50
N GLU A 333 4.23 9.50 15.08
CA GLU A 333 3.19 9.38 16.11
C GLU A 333 1.91 8.74 15.56
N ALA A 334 1.47 9.22 14.39
CA ALA A 334 0.36 8.62 13.67
C ALA A 334 0.83 7.36 12.93
N TYR A 335 -0.06 6.37 12.83
CA TYR A 335 0.19 5.21 11.96
C TYR A 335 0.31 5.67 10.51
N TRP A 336 1.14 4.99 9.76
CA TRP A 336 1.42 5.29 8.36
C TRP A 336 1.69 4.00 7.57
N GLN A 337 1.71 4.12 6.27
CA GLN A 337 2.06 3.02 5.37
C GLN A 337 3.13 3.48 4.39
N THR A 338 3.97 2.58 3.95
CA THR A 338 4.71 2.73 2.70
C THR A 338 4.24 1.68 1.71
N CYS A 339 4.13 2.08 0.45
CA CYS A 339 3.92 1.15 -0.65
C CYS A 339 5.16 1.11 -1.56
N THR A 340 5.51 -0.09 -2.02
CA THR A 340 6.61 -0.31 -2.97
C THR A 340 6.36 -1.56 -3.80
N CYS A 341 7.10 -1.72 -4.89
CA CYS A 341 7.07 -2.90 -5.75
C CYS A 341 8.42 -3.64 -5.72
N ILE A 342 8.40 -4.93 -5.99
CA ILE A 342 9.64 -5.69 -6.15
C ILE A 342 10.33 -5.40 -7.49
N GLY A 343 9.57 -5.02 -8.52
CA GLY A 343 10.03 -4.60 -9.85
C GLY A 343 9.43 -3.25 -10.23
N ASP A 344 8.71 -3.19 -11.34
CA ASP A 344 7.80 -2.10 -11.68
C ASP A 344 6.42 -2.38 -11.05
N TRP A 345 5.52 -1.39 -11.02
CA TRP A 345 4.16 -1.58 -10.51
C TRP A 345 3.37 -2.56 -11.40
N HIS A 346 3.34 -2.32 -12.70
CA HIS A 346 2.82 -3.26 -13.69
C HIS A 346 3.93 -4.19 -14.17
N TYR A 347 3.59 -5.41 -14.53
CA TYR A 347 4.57 -6.41 -14.96
C TYR A 347 5.42 -5.90 -16.13
N ASN A 348 6.73 -6.12 -16.03
CA ASN A 348 7.71 -5.72 -17.04
C ASN A 348 8.65 -6.89 -17.35
N GLN A 349 8.53 -7.45 -18.56
CA GLN A 349 9.39 -8.54 -19.02
C GLN A 349 10.87 -8.16 -18.98
N GLY A 350 11.22 -6.88 -19.22
CA GLY A 350 12.59 -6.41 -19.14
C GLY A 350 13.17 -6.42 -17.72
N VAL A 351 12.34 -6.32 -16.67
CA VAL A 351 12.77 -6.51 -15.27
C VAL A 351 13.11 -7.98 -15.02
N TYR A 352 12.26 -8.89 -15.49
CA TYR A 352 12.49 -10.32 -15.42
C TYR A 352 13.77 -10.72 -16.16
N ASP A 353 13.91 -10.33 -17.43
CA ASP A 353 15.07 -10.69 -18.27
C ASP A 353 16.37 -10.11 -17.69
N GLY A 354 16.32 -8.88 -17.19
CA GLY A 354 17.46 -8.19 -16.57
C GLY A 354 17.79 -8.66 -15.14
N ASN A 355 17.01 -9.58 -14.55
CA ASN A 355 17.15 -10.04 -13.16
C ASN A 355 17.18 -8.88 -12.16
N ARG A 356 16.25 -7.90 -12.29
CA ARG A 356 16.25 -6.64 -11.56
C ARG A 356 15.21 -6.55 -10.43
N TYR A 357 14.61 -7.67 -10.03
CA TYR A 357 13.73 -7.69 -8.86
C TYR A 357 14.50 -7.39 -7.57
N LYS A 358 13.84 -6.67 -6.63
CA LYS A 358 14.34 -6.59 -5.26
C LYS A 358 14.43 -7.98 -4.65
N SER A 359 15.49 -8.26 -3.89
CA SER A 359 15.61 -9.53 -3.18
C SER A 359 14.67 -9.62 -1.98
N GLY A 360 14.30 -10.82 -1.56
CA GLY A 360 13.58 -11.06 -0.32
C GLY A 360 14.26 -10.42 0.89
N ALA A 361 15.60 -10.45 0.92
CA ALA A 361 16.39 -9.82 1.98
C ALA A 361 16.21 -8.27 2.02
N THR A 362 16.13 -7.63 0.86
CA THR A 362 15.84 -6.18 0.77
C THR A 362 14.46 -5.88 1.33
N VAL A 363 13.45 -6.65 0.93
CA VAL A 363 12.06 -6.46 1.40
C VAL A 363 11.95 -6.68 2.91
N ILE A 364 12.57 -7.73 3.46
CA ILE A 364 12.54 -8.01 4.90
C ILE A 364 13.18 -6.86 5.69
N ARG A 365 14.32 -6.34 5.26
CA ARG A 365 14.96 -5.20 5.95
C ARG A 365 14.10 -3.94 5.90
N MET A 366 13.44 -3.69 4.77
CA MET A 366 12.46 -2.61 4.68
C MET A 366 11.30 -2.82 5.66
N LEU A 367 10.73 -4.01 5.72
CA LEU A 367 9.63 -4.34 6.65
C LEU A 367 10.03 -4.10 8.10
N ILE A 368 11.20 -4.59 8.52
CA ILE A 368 11.73 -4.40 9.88
C ILE A 368 11.86 -2.91 10.21
N ASP A 369 12.46 -2.12 9.30
CA ASP A 369 12.67 -0.69 9.52
C ASP A 369 11.34 0.08 9.58
N VAL A 370 10.41 -0.21 8.69
CA VAL A 370 9.07 0.39 8.63
C VAL A 370 8.30 0.11 9.93
N VAL A 371 8.28 -1.14 10.38
CA VAL A 371 7.55 -1.55 11.59
C VAL A 371 8.15 -0.91 12.84
N SER A 372 9.47 -0.78 12.93
CA SER A 372 10.13 -0.10 14.05
C SER A 372 9.78 1.39 14.17
N LYS A 373 9.29 2.00 13.07
CA LYS A 373 8.90 3.41 12.96
C LYS A 373 7.39 3.63 12.94
N ASN A 374 6.61 2.65 13.41
CA ASN A 374 5.14 2.68 13.49
C ASN A 374 4.41 2.58 12.14
N GLY A 375 5.02 1.94 11.15
CA GLY A 375 4.46 1.83 9.80
C GLY A 375 4.03 0.41 9.42
N ASN A 376 3.29 0.34 8.31
CA ASN A 376 2.96 -0.89 7.59
C ASN A 376 3.65 -0.87 6.21
N LEU A 377 4.04 -2.04 5.72
CA LEU A 377 4.57 -2.21 4.37
C LEU A 377 3.50 -2.85 3.47
N LEU A 378 3.13 -2.17 2.39
CA LEU A 378 2.32 -2.70 1.29
C LEU A 378 3.23 -3.00 0.10
N LEU A 379 3.45 -4.29 -0.17
CA LEU A 379 4.37 -4.77 -1.20
C LEU A 379 3.63 -5.17 -2.46
N SER A 380 3.85 -4.48 -3.57
CA SER A 380 3.31 -4.88 -4.87
C SER A 380 4.15 -6.01 -5.48
N ILE A 381 3.43 -7.08 -5.84
CA ILE A 381 3.94 -8.18 -6.65
C ILE A 381 3.31 -8.02 -8.03
N PRO A 382 4.09 -7.67 -9.07
CA PRO A 382 3.55 -7.52 -10.41
C PRO A 382 2.88 -8.81 -10.89
N VAL A 383 1.80 -8.67 -11.67
CA VAL A 383 1.08 -9.82 -12.23
C VAL A 383 1.11 -9.71 -13.75
N LYS A 384 1.44 -10.81 -14.42
CA LYS A 384 1.49 -10.91 -15.88
C LYS A 384 0.11 -10.67 -16.51
N GLY A 385 0.10 -10.28 -17.78
CA GLY A 385 -1.16 -10.07 -18.52
C GLY A 385 -2.11 -11.26 -18.46
N ASN A 386 -1.62 -12.49 -18.42
CA ASN A 386 -2.44 -13.70 -18.31
C ASN A 386 -3.00 -13.97 -16.89
N GLY A 387 -2.55 -13.23 -15.86
CA GLY A 387 -3.01 -13.38 -14.48
C GLY A 387 -2.12 -14.25 -13.59
N THR A 388 -0.92 -14.61 -14.03
CA THR A 388 0.05 -15.38 -13.23
C THR A 388 1.22 -14.49 -12.76
N ILE A 389 2.02 -15.00 -11.82
CA ILE A 389 3.32 -14.43 -11.45
C ILE A 389 4.44 -15.34 -11.91
N ASP A 390 5.63 -14.80 -12.16
CA ASP A 390 6.77 -15.55 -12.67
C ASP A 390 7.56 -16.31 -11.58
N ASP A 391 8.55 -17.10 -12.00
CA ASP A 391 9.36 -17.94 -11.10
C ASP A 391 10.33 -17.11 -10.23
N LYS A 392 10.79 -15.95 -10.71
CA LYS A 392 11.68 -15.05 -9.93
C LYS A 392 10.89 -14.30 -8.86
N GLU A 393 9.67 -13.88 -9.17
CA GLU A 393 8.72 -13.32 -8.17
C GLU A 393 8.39 -14.37 -7.11
N ARG A 394 8.09 -15.62 -7.51
CA ARG A 394 7.88 -16.73 -6.58
C ARG A 394 9.12 -17.00 -5.70
N LYS A 395 10.32 -16.82 -6.24
CA LYS A 395 11.57 -16.94 -5.46
C LYS A 395 11.69 -15.85 -4.41
N VAL A 396 11.39 -14.59 -4.74
CA VAL A 396 11.37 -13.48 -3.78
C VAL A 396 10.37 -13.76 -2.65
N LEU A 397 9.16 -14.20 -3.00
CA LEU A 397 8.13 -14.57 -2.03
C LEU A 397 8.56 -15.73 -1.13
N ALA A 398 9.23 -16.74 -1.68
CA ALA A 398 9.76 -17.88 -0.91
C ALA A 398 10.82 -17.43 0.11
N ASP A 399 11.70 -16.50 -0.27
CA ASP A 399 12.73 -15.95 0.63
C ASP A 399 12.09 -15.14 1.78
N ILE A 400 11.07 -14.32 1.47
CA ILE A 400 10.29 -13.59 2.49
C ILE A 400 9.63 -14.60 3.44
N LYS A 401 8.95 -15.61 2.90
CA LYS A 401 8.28 -16.64 3.70
C LYS A 401 9.24 -17.33 4.65
N ALA A 402 10.41 -17.75 4.17
CA ALA A 402 11.40 -18.46 4.98
C ALA A 402 11.84 -17.65 6.22
N TRP A 403 11.99 -16.33 6.08
CA TRP A 403 12.29 -15.45 7.20
C TRP A 403 11.08 -15.25 8.12
N MET A 404 9.89 -15.04 7.56
CA MET A 404 8.65 -14.82 8.31
C MET A 404 8.23 -16.03 9.13
N ASP A 405 8.42 -17.25 8.61
CA ASP A 405 8.12 -18.51 9.32
C ASP A 405 8.89 -18.61 10.66
N ILE A 406 10.04 -17.97 10.78
CA ILE A 406 10.89 -17.99 11.99
C ILE A 406 10.63 -16.76 12.87
N ASN A 407 10.42 -15.57 12.26
CA ASN A 407 10.57 -14.30 12.96
C ASN A 407 9.28 -13.48 13.04
N SER A 408 8.15 -13.96 12.53
CA SER A 408 6.92 -13.17 12.40
C SER A 408 6.35 -12.63 13.72
N GLU A 409 6.68 -13.24 14.88
CA GLU A 409 6.29 -12.71 16.19
C GLU A 409 6.90 -11.34 16.49
N SER A 410 8.03 -10.99 15.84
CA SER A 410 8.67 -9.68 15.95
C SER A 410 8.06 -8.62 15.01
N ILE A 411 7.06 -8.99 14.23
CA ILE A 411 6.40 -8.13 13.25
C ILE A 411 4.94 -7.85 13.66
N TYR A 412 4.09 -8.89 13.71
CA TYR A 412 2.66 -8.70 13.89
C TYR A 412 2.29 -8.25 15.30
N GLY A 413 1.34 -7.32 15.39
CA GLY A 413 0.84 -6.80 16.65
C GLY A 413 1.84 -5.96 17.45
N THR A 414 3.09 -5.85 16.99
CA THR A 414 4.12 -5.09 17.71
C THR A 414 3.85 -3.58 17.68
N ARG A 415 4.45 -2.89 18.64
CA ARG A 415 4.37 -1.42 18.78
C ARG A 415 5.76 -0.83 18.85
N MET A 416 5.86 0.50 18.72
CA MET A 416 7.10 1.21 18.95
C MET A 416 7.60 0.96 20.39
N TRP A 417 8.90 0.76 20.52
CA TRP A 417 9.56 0.80 21.82
C TRP A 417 10.09 2.20 22.09
N LYS A 418 10.70 2.45 23.26
CA LYS A 418 11.29 3.74 23.66
C LYS A 418 12.27 4.33 22.64
N THR A 419 12.92 3.48 21.85
CA THR A 419 13.71 3.84 20.66
C THR A 419 13.44 2.87 19.53
N PHE A 420 13.44 3.36 18.31
CA PHE A 420 13.20 2.53 17.11
C PHE A 420 14.44 1.76 16.64
N GLY A 421 15.63 2.20 17.08
CA GLY A 421 16.87 1.57 16.63
C GLY A 421 18.12 2.29 17.11
N GLU A 422 19.26 1.70 16.77
CA GLU A 422 20.60 2.25 16.96
C GLU A 422 21.49 1.90 15.76
N GLY A 423 22.65 2.53 15.68
CA GLY A 423 23.61 2.35 14.61
C GLY A 423 23.57 3.45 13.55
N PRO A 424 24.45 3.38 12.54
CA PRO A 424 24.69 4.48 11.60
C PRO A 424 23.44 5.00 10.90
N LEU A 425 22.54 4.10 10.48
CA LEU A 425 21.31 4.50 9.79
C LEU A 425 20.19 4.99 10.72
N ALA A 426 20.26 4.66 12.02
CA ALA A 426 19.36 5.24 13.00
C ALA A 426 19.78 6.66 13.40
N GLU A 427 21.09 6.96 13.36
CA GLU A 427 21.66 8.27 13.68
C GLU A 427 21.60 9.24 12.49
N ALA A 428 21.68 8.72 11.26
CA ALA A 428 21.64 9.51 10.05
C ALA A 428 20.28 10.21 9.86
N ALA A 429 20.30 11.48 9.45
CA ALA A 429 19.13 12.17 8.96
C ALA A 429 18.99 11.89 7.45
N ASN A 430 17.84 11.40 7.06
CA ASN A 430 17.46 11.22 5.65
C ASN A 430 16.02 11.73 5.45
N PRO A 431 15.80 13.05 5.63
CA PRO A 431 14.47 13.63 5.51
C PRO A 431 13.93 13.37 4.13
N MET A 432 12.70 12.87 4.07
CA MET A 432 12.04 12.57 2.82
C MET A 432 10.98 13.62 2.48
N ASN A 433 10.73 13.77 1.18
CA ASN A 433 9.56 14.48 0.66
C ASN A 433 8.32 13.58 0.71
N ALA A 434 7.21 14.05 0.19
CA ALA A 434 5.92 13.35 0.24
C ALA A 434 5.91 11.96 -0.41
N GLN A 435 6.79 11.69 -1.38
CA GLN A 435 6.90 10.40 -2.07
C GLN A 435 8.21 9.66 -1.79
N GLY A 436 9.02 10.13 -0.90
CA GLY A 436 10.22 9.47 -0.39
C GLY A 436 11.29 9.06 -1.41
N PHE A 437 11.08 8.00 -2.19
CA PHE A 437 12.04 7.38 -3.11
C PHE A 437 13.44 7.14 -2.51
N ASN A 438 13.49 6.81 -1.21
CA ASN A 438 14.72 6.60 -0.44
C ASN A 438 14.85 5.17 0.09
N GLU A 439 14.24 4.20 -0.56
CA GLU A 439 14.14 2.79 -0.13
C GLU A 439 15.44 1.98 -0.27
N GLY A 440 16.48 2.54 -0.87
CA GLY A 440 17.75 1.86 -1.18
C GLY A 440 18.78 1.85 -0.04
N GLN A 441 18.40 1.75 1.23
CA GLN A 441 19.32 1.79 2.37
C GLN A 441 20.24 0.56 2.45
N ALA A 442 21.53 0.79 2.63
CA ALA A 442 22.53 -0.25 2.81
C ALA A 442 22.73 -0.57 4.30
N TYR A 443 21.90 -1.45 4.84
CA TYR A 443 22.01 -1.87 6.24
C TYR A 443 23.23 -2.72 6.52
N SER A 444 23.80 -2.56 7.72
CA SER A 444 24.96 -3.29 8.24
C SER A 444 24.63 -4.06 9.51
N ALA A 445 25.59 -4.84 10.00
CA ALA A 445 25.49 -5.50 11.29
C ALA A 445 25.59 -4.54 12.50
N GLN A 446 25.83 -3.24 12.26
CA GLN A 446 25.80 -2.21 13.30
C GLN A 446 24.42 -1.57 13.45
N ASP A 447 23.54 -1.76 12.46
CA ASP A 447 22.18 -1.23 12.49
C ASP A 447 21.25 -2.20 13.20
N VAL A 448 20.56 -1.73 14.23
CA VAL A 448 19.57 -2.48 14.99
C VAL A 448 18.22 -1.78 14.91
N ARG A 449 17.15 -2.57 14.91
CA ARG A 449 15.77 -2.07 15.05
C ARG A 449 15.09 -2.75 16.22
N TYR A 450 14.26 -1.98 16.90
CA TYR A 450 13.54 -2.40 18.11
C TYR A 450 12.04 -2.26 17.96
N VAL A 451 11.31 -3.23 18.47
CA VAL A 451 9.86 -3.18 18.65
C VAL A 451 9.46 -3.86 19.95
N GLN A 452 8.39 -3.38 20.57
CA GLN A 452 7.79 -3.98 21.75
C GLN A 452 6.73 -5.02 21.34
N ALA A 453 6.68 -6.12 22.06
CA ALA A 453 5.63 -7.13 21.91
C ALA A 453 4.24 -6.55 22.19
N PRO A 454 3.16 -7.13 21.62
CA PRO A 454 1.79 -6.67 21.86
C PRO A 454 1.33 -6.91 23.31
N ASN A 455 0.26 -6.20 23.71
CA ASN A 455 -0.45 -6.40 24.99
C ASN A 455 0.43 -6.19 26.22
N ASP A 456 1.31 -5.18 26.19
CA ASP A 456 2.19 -4.79 27.30
C ASP A 456 3.03 -5.94 27.88
N GLN A 457 3.28 -6.96 27.06
CA GLN A 457 4.20 -8.03 27.45
C GLN A 457 5.60 -7.44 27.74
N PRO A 458 6.30 -7.91 28.79
CA PRO A 458 7.65 -7.43 29.12
C PRO A 458 8.68 -8.01 28.15
N VAL A 459 8.49 -7.81 26.86
CA VAL A 459 9.29 -8.36 25.77
C VAL A 459 9.58 -7.27 24.73
N VAL A 460 10.85 -7.17 24.36
CA VAL A 460 11.33 -6.35 23.24
C VAL A 460 12.03 -7.26 22.23
N TYR A 461 11.73 -7.06 20.96
CA TYR A 461 12.48 -7.69 19.89
C TYR A 461 13.56 -6.74 19.39
N ALA A 462 14.81 -7.22 19.40
CA ALA A 462 15.98 -6.52 18.84
C ALA A 462 16.41 -7.24 17.55
N THR A 463 16.28 -6.58 16.42
CA THR A 463 16.67 -7.13 15.12
C THR A 463 17.94 -6.47 14.64
N ILE A 464 19.03 -7.24 14.48
CA ILE A 464 20.26 -6.78 13.84
C ILE A 464 20.08 -6.89 12.33
N MET A 465 20.30 -5.81 11.58
CA MET A 465 19.91 -5.71 10.17
C MET A 465 20.80 -6.52 9.21
N ALA A 466 21.89 -7.10 9.71
CA ALA A 466 22.72 -8.12 9.07
C ALA A 466 23.41 -8.96 10.14
N TRP A 467 23.86 -10.16 9.81
CA TRP A 467 24.55 -11.01 10.78
C TRP A 467 25.85 -10.36 11.26
N PRO A 468 26.04 -10.17 12.58
CA PRO A 468 27.29 -9.68 13.14
C PRO A 468 28.39 -10.74 13.05
N ALA A 469 29.64 -10.30 13.19
CA ALA A 469 30.77 -11.20 13.35
C ALA A 469 30.64 -12.05 14.62
N ALA A 470 31.30 -13.21 14.65
CA ALA A 470 31.37 -14.04 15.86
C ALA A 470 32.04 -13.26 17.00
N GLY A 471 31.61 -13.50 18.23
CA GLY A 471 32.09 -12.83 19.44
C GLY A 471 30.97 -12.13 20.19
N ASP A 472 31.29 -11.02 20.80
CA ASP A 472 30.34 -10.22 21.60
C ASP A 472 29.65 -9.17 20.73
N PHE A 473 28.35 -8.99 20.94
CA PHE A 473 27.58 -7.87 20.38
C PHE A 473 26.78 -7.16 21.48
N THR A 474 26.83 -5.83 21.51
CA THR A 474 26.18 -5.05 22.57
C THR A 474 25.05 -4.18 22.02
N PHE A 475 23.85 -4.41 22.51
CA PHE A 475 22.68 -3.54 22.33
C PHE A 475 22.75 -2.39 23.34
N LYS A 476 23.16 -1.21 22.91
CA LYS A 476 23.40 -0.04 23.78
C LYS A 476 22.10 0.51 24.38
N ALA A 477 20.98 0.41 23.67
CA ALA A 477 19.67 0.88 24.12
C ALA A 477 19.19 0.21 25.42
N PHE A 478 19.81 -0.88 25.85
CA PHE A 478 19.49 -1.58 27.11
C PHE A 478 20.44 -1.17 28.27
N SER A 479 21.21 -0.08 28.16
CA SER A 479 22.05 0.38 29.25
C SER A 479 21.23 0.65 30.52
N ILE A 480 21.70 0.15 31.67
CA ILE A 480 21.09 0.43 32.97
C ILE A 480 21.32 1.89 33.43
N ALA A 481 22.24 2.63 32.77
CA ALA A 481 22.50 4.04 33.04
C ALA A 481 21.55 4.99 32.26
N GLU A 482 20.74 4.46 31.34
CA GLU A 482 19.79 5.28 30.60
C GLU A 482 18.61 5.73 31.47
N PRO A 483 18.20 7.02 31.40
CA PRO A 483 17.05 7.52 32.17
C PRO A 483 15.73 6.76 31.89
N SER A 484 15.62 6.15 30.70
CA SER A 484 14.49 5.34 30.26
C SER A 484 14.77 3.84 30.43
N TYR A 485 15.50 3.44 31.46
CA TYR A 485 15.80 2.05 31.75
C TYR A 485 14.54 1.17 31.75
N SER A 486 14.58 0.06 31.00
CA SER A 486 13.39 -0.78 30.77
C SER A 486 13.27 -1.95 31.76
N GLY A 487 14.21 -2.03 32.72
CA GLY A 487 14.23 -3.08 33.73
C GLY A 487 15.25 -4.19 33.50
N GLU A 488 15.31 -5.12 34.46
CA GLU A 488 16.27 -6.24 34.44
C GLU A 488 15.90 -7.26 33.38
N VAL A 489 16.86 -7.61 32.52
CA VAL A 489 16.69 -8.65 31.52
C VAL A 489 16.75 -10.02 32.19
N GLU A 490 15.71 -10.83 32.02
CA GLU A 490 15.61 -12.19 32.51
C GLU A 490 16.17 -13.20 31.52
N LYS A 491 15.87 -12.99 30.22
CA LYS A 491 16.18 -13.98 29.19
C LYS A 491 16.42 -13.34 27.83
N VAL A 492 17.35 -13.89 27.07
CA VAL A 492 17.56 -13.56 25.65
C VAL A 492 17.47 -14.84 24.81
N THR A 493 16.64 -14.80 23.77
CA THR A 493 16.45 -15.94 22.86
C THR A 493 16.63 -15.48 21.42
N LEU A 494 17.48 -16.15 20.66
CA LEU A 494 17.53 -16.01 19.20
C LEU A 494 16.35 -16.77 18.59
N LEU A 495 15.49 -16.09 17.84
CA LEU A 495 14.37 -16.75 17.18
C LEU A 495 14.87 -17.80 16.19
N GLY A 496 14.35 -19.03 16.31
CA GLY A 496 14.83 -20.19 15.56
C GLY A 496 16.17 -20.77 16.01
N GLY A 497 16.87 -20.15 16.98
CA GLY A 497 18.20 -20.55 17.43
C GLY A 497 18.30 -20.95 18.91
N GLY A 498 17.33 -20.59 19.74
CA GLY A 498 17.31 -20.91 21.18
C GLY A 498 17.94 -19.85 22.07
N ASP A 499 18.20 -20.21 23.33
CA ASP A 499 18.67 -19.29 24.36
C ASP A 499 20.11 -18.83 24.09
N VAL A 500 20.40 -17.58 24.44
CA VAL A 500 21.67 -16.90 24.18
C VAL A 500 22.30 -16.45 25.50
N GLU A 501 23.60 -16.70 25.69
CA GLU A 501 24.35 -16.19 26.82
C GLU A 501 24.47 -14.65 26.72
N PHE A 502 24.26 -13.96 27.83
CA PHE A 502 24.31 -12.50 27.88
C PHE A 502 24.85 -11.96 29.19
N THR A 503 25.29 -10.71 29.15
CA THR A 503 25.54 -9.87 30.33
C THR A 503 24.80 -8.55 30.17
N HIS A 504 24.28 -7.98 31.28
CA HIS A 504 23.52 -6.76 31.28
C HIS A 504 24.14 -5.75 32.26
N GLY A 505 24.43 -4.54 31.80
CA GLY A 505 25.15 -3.53 32.61
C GLY A 505 25.10 -2.12 32.03
N ILE A 506 25.98 -1.27 32.50
CA ILE A 506 26.06 0.16 32.14
C ILE A 506 26.34 0.41 30.66
N ASN A 507 26.96 -0.55 29.96
CA ASN A 507 27.23 -0.45 28.53
C ASN A 507 26.09 -0.95 27.65
N GLY A 508 25.06 -1.54 28.25
CA GLY A 508 23.93 -2.17 27.53
C GLY A 508 23.81 -3.68 27.81
N LEU A 509 23.11 -4.35 26.91
CA LEU A 509 22.93 -5.80 26.90
C LEU A 509 23.93 -6.40 25.91
N THR A 510 24.92 -7.12 26.40
CA THR A 510 25.93 -7.80 25.57
C THR A 510 25.59 -9.27 25.44
N ILE A 511 25.48 -9.76 24.22
CA ILE A 511 25.22 -11.16 23.90
C ILE A 511 26.47 -11.83 23.31
N LYS A 512 26.57 -13.15 23.49
CA LYS A 512 27.46 -14.01 22.68
C LYS A 512 26.76 -14.33 21.37
N VAL A 513 27.29 -13.86 20.24
CA VAL A 513 26.69 -14.13 18.92
C VAL A 513 26.69 -15.62 18.66
N PRO A 514 25.52 -16.27 18.46
CA PRO A 514 25.45 -17.71 18.23
C PRO A 514 26.12 -18.11 16.91
N ASN A 515 26.74 -19.27 16.90
CA ASN A 515 27.37 -19.83 15.70
C ASN A 515 26.33 -20.35 14.69
N THR A 516 25.14 -20.77 15.18
CA THR A 516 24.05 -21.25 14.34
C THR A 516 23.25 -20.07 13.81
N LYS A 517 23.06 -20.02 12.50
CA LYS A 517 22.27 -19.00 11.80
C LYS A 517 20.95 -19.61 11.33
N PRO A 518 19.81 -19.31 11.99
CA PRO A 518 18.51 -19.83 11.56
C PRO A 518 18.00 -19.20 10.25
N ASN A 519 18.56 -18.06 9.84
CA ASN A 519 18.30 -17.38 8.57
C ASN A 519 19.54 -16.61 8.12
N ASP A 520 19.61 -16.21 6.85
CA ASP A 520 20.76 -15.48 6.29
C ASP A 520 20.54 -13.96 6.16
N ILE A 521 19.38 -13.42 6.62
CA ILE A 521 18.99 -12.04 6.36
C ILE A 521 19.27 -11.13 7.56
N ALA A 522 18.57 -11.38 8.66
CA ALA A 522 18.59 -10.53 9.86
C ALA A 522 18.20 -11.37 11.08
N PRO A 523 19.10 -11.54 12.07
CA PRO A 523 18.78 -12.27 13.30
C PRO A 523 17.89 -11.41 14.20
N VAL A 524 16.89 -12.04 14.83
CA VAL A 524 15.98 -11.42 15.78
C VAL A 524 16.20 -12.02 17.17
N PHE A 525 16.45 -11.16 18.13
CA PHE A 525 16.60 -11.52 19.54
C PHE A 525 15.37 -11.09 20.32
N ARG A 526 14.68 -12.05 20.93
CA ARG A 526 13.62 -11.82 21.89
C ARG A 526 14.24 -11.57 23.25
N ILE A 527 14.04 -10.38 23.81
CA ILE A 527 14.56 -9.94 25.09
C ILE A 527 13.40 -9.86 26.06
N THR A 528 13.40 -10.72 27.08
CA THR A 528 12.35 -10.81 28.10
C THR A 528 12.85 -10.13 29.36
N PHE A 529 12.04 -9.25 29.93
CA PHE A 529 12.29 -8.61 31.23
C PHE A 529 11.59 -9.33 32.35
N LYS A 530 12.10 -9.20 33.58
CA LYS A 530 11.43 -9.70 34.79
C LYS A 530 10.08 -9.01 34.96
N ALA A 531 9.08 -9.77 35.44
CA ALA A 531 7.70 -9.26 35.59
C ALA A 531 7.59 -8.15 36.67
N ASP A 532 8.39 -8.22 37.73
CA ASP A 532 8.41 -7.28 38.85
C ASP A 532 9.58 -6.31 38.70
N ASN A 533 9.58 -5.53 37.63
CA ASN A 533 10.65 -4.57 37.38
C ASN A 533 10.45 -3.29 38.19
N PRO A 534 11.35 -2.96 39.13
CA PRO A 534 11.34 -1.65 39.76
C PRO A 534 11.60 -0.56 38.70
N SER A 535 10.90 0.56 38.80
CA SER A 535 11.16 1.71 37.94
C SER A 535 12.63 2.17 38.03
N ALA A 536 13.15 2.85 37.04
CA ALA A 536 14.49 3.43 37.10
C ALA A 536 14.68 4.36 38.33
N TYR A 537 13.59 4.96 38.79
CA TYR A 537 13.55 5.77 39.99
C TYR A 537 13.71 4.93 41.26
N GLU A 538 13.04 3.80 41.38
CA GLU A 538 13.15 2.87 42.52
C GLU A 538 14.56 2.28 42.60
N LEU A 539 15.14 1.84 41.47
CA LEU A 539 16.50 1.33 41.39
C LEU A 539 17.54 2.42 41.77
N LEU A 540 17.31 3.67 41.37
CA LEU A 540 18.16 4.79 41.75
C LEU A 540 18.07 5.08 43.25
N GLN A 541 16.89 4.99 43.84
CA GLN A 541 16.69 5.15 45.29
C GLN A 541 17.38 4.03 46.08
N ASP A 542 17.24 2.78 45.63
CA ASP A 542 17.92 1.63 46.22
C ASP A 542 19.46 1.76 46.14
N LEU A 543 19.97 2.25 45.00
CA LEU A 543 21.39 2.48 44.82
C LEU A 543 21.92 3.62 45.75
N ILE A 544 21.17 4.71 45.89
CA ILE A 544 21.50 5.81 46.80
C ILE A 544 21.51 5.30 48.23
N GLN A 545 20.49 4.54 48.66
CA GLN A 545 20.42 3.95 49.98
C GLN A 545 21.58 2.99 50.24
N ALA A 546 21.97 2.17 49.24
CA ALA A 546 23.10 1.25 49.37
C ALA A 546 24.44 1.99 49.49
N VAL A 547 24.61 3.11 48.77
CA VAL A 547 25.81 3.97 48.87
C VAL A 547 25.87 4.68 50.21
N ASP A 548 24.73 5.20 50.69
CA ASP A 548 24.66 5.85 52.01
C ASP A 548 24.94 4.85 53.14
N ALA A 549 24.40 3.65 53.10
CA ALA A 549 24.65 2.59 54.05
C ALA A 549 26.14 2.16 54.04
N ALA A 550 26.77 2.04 52.89
CA ALA A 550 28.19 1.71 52.76
C ALA A 550 29.10 2.83 53.32
N SER A 551 28.70 4.09 53.15
CA SER A 551 29.45 5.24 53.71
C SER A 551 29.33 5.36 55.24
N GLU A 552 28.17 4.96 55.80
CA GLU A 552 27.99 4.88 57.26
C GLU A 552 28.81 3.75 57.89
N GLU A 553 28.90 2.59 57.19
CA GLU A 553 29.72 1.46 57.63
C GLU A 553 31.22 1.77 57.61
N GLU A 554 31.70 2.52 56.61
CA GLU A 554 33.09 2.99 56.51
C GLU A 554 33.43 4.04 57.58
N ALA A 555 32.45 4.87 57.98
CA ALA A 555 32.62 5.86 59.06
C ALA A 555 32.68 5.26 60.47
N LEU A 556 32.20 4.01 60.63
CA LEU A 556 32.21 3.27 61.92
C LEU A 556 33.46 2.42 62.12
N LEU A 557 34.35 2.34 61.17
CA LEU A 557 35.61 1.62 61.34
C LEU A 557 36.56 2.42 62.29
N PRO A 558 37.05 1.81 63.35
CA PRO A 558 37.97 2.53 64.30
C PRO A 558 39.25 2.87 63.58
N VAL A 559 39.60 4.19 63.64
CA VAL A 559 40.88 4.68 63.20
C VAL A 559 41.98 3.97 64.05
N ARG A 560 42.69 3.03 63.44
CA ARG A 560 43.88 2.43 64.05
C ARG A 560 45.00 3.47 64.05
N HIS A 561 45.30 3.93 65.25
CA HIS A 561 46.49 4.74 65.53
C HIS A 561 47.77 3.90 65.56
#